data_9af0ce8acba251deec23789f249ea1d2
#
_entry.id   9af0ce8acba251deec23789f249ea1d2
#
_cell.length_a   1.000
_cell.length_b   1.000
_cell.length_c   1.000
_cell.angle_alpha   90.00
_cell.angle_beta   90.00
_cell.angle_gamma   90.00
#
_symmetry.space_group_name_H-M   'P 1'
#
loop_
_entity.id
_entity.type
_entity.pdbx_description
1 polymer ?
#
loop_
_entity_poly.entity_id
_entity_poly.type
_entity_poly.pdbx_seq_one_letter_code
_entity_poly.pdbx_strand_id
1 'polypeptide(L)'
;MKQTTVVTVYILTLSLCLVWCACPAHAETRHIALIHSFEPGYPPATKALELLQKEFRRLGLDCDVREYYLDCDRYMEEVENFRMAGFVDDLSAWGAELIAVLDDQAAYALMACGHPLAHEIPVVFSGVNYPNISLLLQYPNITGYADTPDYLRTIRMIESLSLIHISE
;
A
#
# COMPACT_ATOMS: atom_id res chain seq x y z
N MET A 1 12.01 64.03 6.46
CA MET A 1 10.83 63.44 5.77
C MET A 1 11.17 62.26 4.81
N LYS A 2 12.31 62.21 4.13
CA LYS A 2 12.62 61.09 3.22
C LYS A 2 12.96 59.75 3.88
N GLN A 3 13.53 59.72 5.07
CA GLN A 3 13.93 58.49 5.77
C GLN A 3 12.74 57.71 6.35
N THR A 4 11.72 58.39 6.83
CA THR A 4 10.51 57.74 7.40
C THR A 4 9.71 56.98 6.30
N THR A 5 9.64 57.53 5.10
CA THR A 5 8.91 56.91 3.98
C THR A 5 9.58 55.63 3.50
N VAL A 6 10.91 55.54 3.47
CA VAL A 6 11.68 54.38 3.08
C VAL A 6 11.48 53.21 4.09
N VAL A 7 11.55 53.51 5.37
CA VAL A 7 11.34 52.48 6.43
C VAL A 7 9.91 51.93 6.43
N THR A 8 8.90 52.76 6.17
CA THR A 8 7.51 52.33 6.06
C THR A 8 7.28 51.42 4.84
N VAL A 9 7.91 51.69 3.70
CA VAL A 9 7.82 50.84 2.50
C VAL A 9 8.48 49.48 2.74
N TYR A 10 9.66 49.44 3.41
CA TYR A 10 10.31 48.15 3.75
C TYR A 10 9.49 47.31 4.75
N ILE A 11 8.86 47.93 5.74
CA ILE A 11 7.99 47.19 6.66
C ILE A 11 6.74 46.61 5.97
N LEU A 12 6.13 47.38 5.06
CA LEU A 12 4.99 46.95 4.27
C LEU A 12 5.35 45.81 3.31
N THR A 13 6.50 45.87 2.63
CA THR A 13 6.96 44.80 1.73
C THR A 13 7.33 43.53 2.49
N LEU A 14 7.99 43.66 3.66
CA LEU A 14 8.32 42.51 4.53
C LEU A 14 7.05 41.84 5.07
N SER A 15 6.05 42.64 5.47
CA SER A 15 4.75 42.14 5.93
C SER A 15 4.00 41.41 4.83
N LEU A 16 4.04 41.93 3.58
CA LEU A 16 3.39 41.31 2.41
C LEU A 16 4.06 39.97 2.04
N CYS A 17 5.39 39.88 2.14
CA CYS A 17 6.12 38.62 1.91
C CYS A 17 5.84 37.57 3.00
N LEU A 18 5.67 37.96 4.26
CA LEU A 18 5.33 37.06 5.35
C LEU A 18 3.91 36.47 5.23
N VAL A 19 2.97 37.27 4.70
CA VAL A 19 1.58 36.79 4.45
C VAL A 19 1.55 35.80 3.28
N TRP A 20 2.43 35.93 2.28
CA TRP A 20 2.51 34.97 1.17
C TRP A 20 3.19 33.65 1.56
N CYS A 21 4.11 33.66 2.53
CA CYS A 21 4.70 32.43 3.06
C CYS A 21 3.78 31.66 4.01
N ALA A 22 2.67 32.25 4.46
CA ALA A 22 1.70 31.61 5.34
C ALA A 22 0.55 30.93 4.60
N CYS A 23 0.67 30.70 3.27
CA CYS A 23 -0.26 29.83 2.57
C CYS A 23 -0.09 28.42 3.16
N PRO A 24 -1.10 27.86 3.86
CA PRO A 24 -0.99 26.47 4.30
C PRO A 24 -0.76 25.64 3.04
N ALA A 25 0.36 24.93 2.99
CA ALA A 25 0.55 23.90 1.97
C ALA A 25 -0.64 22.95 2.17
N HIS A 26 -1.65 23.02 1.30
CA HIS A 26 -2.68 22.01 1.24
C HIS A 26 -1.91 20.73 0.96
N ALA A 27 -1.86 19.85 1.94
CA ALA A 27 -1.31 18.52 1.73
C ALA A 27 -2.18 17.91 0.64
N GLU A 28 -1.57 17.65 -0.52
CA GLU A 28 -2.23 16.98 -1.62
C GLU A 28 -2.69 15.61 -1.14
N THR A 29 -3.98 15.30 -1.32
CA THR A 29 -4.52 14.01 -0.95
C THR A 29 -3.86 12.93 -1.78
N ARG A 30 -3.24 11.94 -1.15
CA ARG A 30 -2.54 10.84 -1.80
C ARG A 30 -3.51 9.73 -2.14
N HIS A 31 -3.47 9.24 -3.36
CA HIS A 31 -4.31 8.14 -3.83
C HIS A 31 -3.59 6.80 -3.64
N ILE A 32 -4.11 5.96 -2.77
CA ILE A 32 -3.53 4.67 -2.44
C ILE A 32 -4.52 3.57 -2.76
N ALA A 33 -4.12 2.62 -3.59
CA ALA A 33 -4.88 1.42 -3.85
C ALA A 33 -4.50 0.32 -2.86
N LEU A 34 -5.48 -0.36 -2.30
CA LEU A 34 -5.29 -1.54 -1.46
C LEU A 34 -5.94 -2.74 -2.16
N ILE A 35 -5.13 -3.68 -2.62
CA ILE A 35 -5.60 -4.87 -3.31
C ILE A 35 -5.48 -6.08 -2.39
N HIS A 36 -6.61 -6.71 -2.13
CA HIS A 36 -6.72 -7.89 -1.28
C HIS A 36 -6.81 -9.16 -2.12
N SER A 37 -6.21 -10.25 -1.64
CA SER A 37 -6.35 -11.56 -2.27
C SER A 37 -7.76 -12.14 -2.10
N PHE A 38 -8.38 -11.94 -0.96
CA PHE A 38 -9.66 -12.54 -0.57
C PHE A 38 -10.86 -11.62 -0.87
N GLU A 39 -12.05 -12.09 -0.44
CA GLU A 39 -13.32 -11.41 -0.63
C GLU A 39 -13.50 -10.19 0.31
N PRO A 40 -14.45 -9.29 0.00
CA PRO A 40 -14.84 -8.22 0.92
C PRO A 40 -15.34 -8.77 2.26
N GLY A 41 -14.85 -8.19 3.36
CA GLY A 41 -15.23 -8.60 4.71
C GLY A 41 -14.33 -9.69 5.31
N TYR A 42 -13.31 -10.15 4.59
CA TYR A 42 -12.27 -10.99 5.16
C TYR A 42 -11.60 -10.28 6.36
N PRO A 43 -11.64 -10.87 7.59
CA PRO A 43 -11.27 -10.11 8.79
C PRO A 43 -9.85 -9.54 8.80
N PRO A 44 -8.80 -10.26 8.31
CA PRO A 44 -7.46 -9.69 8.20
C PRO A 44 -7.39 -8.48 7.27
N ALA A 45 -8.13 -8.49 6.16
CA ALA A 45 -8.19 -7.38 5.21
C ALA A 45 -8.79 -6.12 5.85
N THR A 46 -9.93 -6.26 6.51
CA THR A 46 -10.58 -5.16 7.25
C THR A 46 -9.63 -4.59 8.30
N LYS A 47 -8.92 -5.45 9.01
CA LYS A 47 -7.95 -5.01 10.02
C LYS A 47 -6.75 -4.27 9.42
N ALA A 48 -6.27 -4.70 8.27
CA ALA A 48 -5.17 -4.04 7.57
C ALA A 48 -5.55 -2.60 7.18
N LEU A 49 -6.74 -2.39 6.61
CA LEU A 49 -7.24 -1.05 6.27
C LEU A 49 -7.34 -0.14 7.50
N GLU A 50 -7.93 -0.63 8.59
CA GLU A 50 -8.03 0.14 9.85
C GLU A 50 -6.65 0.60 10.35
N LEU A 51 -5.65 -0.31 10.32
CA LEU A 51 -4.30 -0.02 10.78
C LEU A 51 -3.61 0.98 9.87
N LEU A 52 -3.73 0.84 8.56
CA LEU A 52 -3.19 1.78 7.57
C LEU A 52 -3.78 3.18 7.77
N GLN A 53 -5.09 3.29 7.86
CA GLN A 53 -5.77 4.57 8.07
C GLN A 53 -5.38 5.22 9.41
N LYS A 54 -5.20 4.41 10.47
CA LYS A 54 -4.72 4.90 11.77
C LYS A 54 -3.31 5.47 11.64
N GLU A 55 -2.44 4.78 10.90
CA GLU A 55 -1.06 5.18 10.74
C GLU A 55 -0.94 6.44 9.86
N PHE A 56 -1.71 6.55 8.78
CA PHE A 56 -1.77 7.76 7.95
C PHE A 56 -2.19 8.98 8.78
N ARG A 57 -3.22 8.84 9.61
CA ARG A 57 -3.63 9.91 10.54
C ARG A 57 -2.53 10.27 11.53
N ARG A 58 -1.80 9.27 12.07
CA ARG A 58 -0.68 9.50 13.00
C ARG A 58 0.47 10.27 12.33
N LEU A 59 0.70 10.02 11.04
CA LEU A 59 1.74 10.68 10.25
C LEU A 59 1.29 12.03 9.67
N GLY A 60 0.04 12.43 9.85
CA GLY A 60 -0.52 13.64 9.27
C GLY A 60 -0.67 13.59 7.74
N LEU A 61 -0.77 12.36 7.18
CA LEU A 61 -0.96 12.14 5.74
C LEU A 61 -2.45 12.15 5.43
N ASP A 62 -2.83 12.94 4.43
CA ASP A 62 -4.17 12.92 3.83
C ASP A 62 -4.13 11.90 2.69
N CYS A 63 -4.82 10.76 2.90
CA CYS A 63 -4.82 9.64 1.95
C CYS A 63 -6.26 9.23 1.64
N ASP A 64 -6.59 9.18 0.35
CA ASP A 64 -7.77 8.49 -0.17
C ASP A 64 -7.36 7.05 -0.50
N VAL A 65 -8.06 6.07 0.10
CA VAL A 65 -7.73 4.65 -0.06
C VAL A 65 -8.88 3.95 -0.76
N ARG A 66 -8.62 3.36 -1.94
CA ARG A 66 -9.56 2.48 -2.64
C ARG A 66 -9.18 1.04 -2.46
N GLU A 67 -10.17 0.22 -2.14
CA GLU A 67 -10.01 -1.20 -1.96
C GLU A 67 -10.46 -1.98 -3.20
N TYR A 68 -9.68 -3.00 -3.55
CA TYR A 68 -9.96 -3.95 -4.61
C TYR A 68 -9.83 -5.37 -4.05
N TYR A 69 -10.70 -6.26 -4.48
CA TYR A 69 -10.78 -7.62 -3.96
C TYR A 69 -10.66 -8.61 -5.11
N LEU A 70 -9.60 -9.42 -5.07
CA LEU A 70 -9.34 -10.42 -6.10
C LEU A 70 -10.32 -11.59 -5.98
N ASP A 71 -10.74 -11.93 -4.74
CA ASP A 71 -11.67 -13.01 -4.42
C ASP A 71 -11.13 -14.37 -4.92
N CYS A 72 -9.87 -14.65 -4.56
CA CYS A 72 -9.09 -15.78 -5.06
C CYS A 72 -9.68 -17.16 -4.70
N ASP A 73 -10.50 -17.26 -3.63
CA ASP A 73 -11.22 -18.49 -3.30
C ASP A 73 -12.31 -18.85 -4.32
N ARG A 74 -12.70 -17.89 -5.15
CA ARG A 74 -13.80 -18.03 -6.10
C ARG A 74 -13.34 -18.19 -7.53
N TYR A 75 -12.20 -17.61 -7.90
CA TYR A 75 -11.72 -17.53 -9.27
C TYR A 75 -10.44 -18.34 -9.45
N MET A 76 -10.21 -18.77 -10.68
CA MET A 76 -8.97 -19.42 -11.09
C MET A 76 -7.96 -18.35 -11.54
N GLU A 77 -6.69 -18.72 -11.57
CA GLU A 77 -5.55 -17.83 -11.86
C GLU A 77 -5.74 -16.98 -13.13
N GLU A 78 -6.25 -17.56 -14.20
CA GLU A 78 -6.45 -16.83 -15.47
C GLU A 78 -7.49 -15.70 -15.30
N VAL A 79 -8.55 -15.97 -14.51
CA VAL A 79 -9.58 -14.97 -14.20
C VAL A 79 -9.03 -13.90 -13.25
N GLU A 80 -8.23 -14.30 -12.28
CA GLU A 80 -7.55 -13.37 -11.34
C GLU A 80 -6.64 -12.41 -12.10
N ASN A 81 -5.81 -12.91 -13.02
CA ASN A 81 -4.92 -12.11 -13.85
C ASN A 81 -5.71 -11.11 -14.72
N PHE A 82 -6.82 -11.55 -15.32
CA PHE A 82 -7.69 -10.67 -16.09
C PHE A 82 -8.35 -9.59 -15.21
N ARG A 83 -8.85 -9.96 -14.04
CA ARG A 83 -9.43 -9.01 -13.07
C ARG A 83 -8.38 -8.00 -12.60
N MET A 84 -7.17 -8.48 -12.31
CA MET A 84 -6.06 -7.62 -11.89
C MET A 84 -5.70 -6.60 -12.96
N ALA A 85 -5.65 -6.99 -14.23
CA ALA A 85 -5.43 -6.03 -15.32
C ALA A 85 -6.51 -4.93 -15.35
N GLY A 86 -7.78 -5.29 -15.15
CA GLY A 86 -8.87 -4.32 -15.01
C GLY A 86 -8.74 -3.42 -13.78
N PHE A 87 -8.23 -3.93 -12.67
CA PHE A 87 -7.93 -3.11 -11.50
C PHE A 87 -6.83 -2.08 -11.83
N VAL A 88 -5.75 -2.51 -12.49
CA VAL A 88 -4.65 -1.61 -12.87
C VAL A 88 -5.12 -0.51 -13.81
N ASP A 89 -6.04 -0.81 -14.75
CA ASP A 89 -6.68 0.22 -15.59
C ASP A 89 -7.44 1.26 -14.76
N ASP A 90 -8.29 0.81 -13.84
CA ASP A 90 -9.09 1.69 -12.97
C ASP A 90 -8.22 2.51 -12.02
N LEU A 91 -7.19 1.90 -11.44
CA LEU A 91 -6.20 2.56 -10.58
C LEU A 91 -5.48 3.69 -11.30
N SER A 92 -5.03 3.42 -12.53
CA SER A 92 -4.34 4.40 -13.36
C SER A 92 -5.27 5.56 -13.72
N ALA A 93 -6.50 5.28 -14.11
CA ALA A 93 -7.50 6.30 -14.42
C ALA A 93 -7.84 7.16 -13.20
N TRP A 94 -7.80 6.61 -11.99
CA TRP A 94 -7.98 7.34 -10.75
C TRP A 94 -6.76 8.14 -10.33
N GLY A 95 -5.59 7.84 -10.86
CA GLY A 95 -4.33 8.48 -10.51
C GLY A 95 -3.72 7.92 -9.22
N ALA A 96 -3.75 6.58 -9.04
CA ALA A 96 -3.11 5.94 -7.90
C ALA A 96 -1.60 6.21 -7.90
N GLU A 97 -1.08 6.63 -6.76
CA GLU A 97 0.34 6.93 -6.55
C GLU A 97 1.09 5.76 -5.89
N LEU A 98 0.33 4.85 -5.27
CA LEU A 98 0.86 3.65 -4.61
C LEU A 98 -0.17 2.53 -4.70
N ILE A 99 0.31 1.33 -4.98
CA ILE A 99 -0.46 0.09 -4.85
C ILE A 99 0.08 -0.68 -3.66
N ALA A 100 -0.76 -0.96 -2.67
CA ALA A 100 -0.48 -1.92 -1.62
C ALA A 100 -1.19 -3.23 -1.92
N VAL A 101 -0.46 -4.34 -2.01
CA VAL A 101 -1.03 -5.67 -2.23
C VAL A 101 -0.88 -6.53 -1.00
N LEU A 102 -1.93 -7.24 -0.63
CA LEU A 102 -1.97 -8.11 0.54
C LEU A 102 -2.12 -9.57 0.13
N ASP A 103 -1.25 -10.38 0.70
CA ASP A 103 -1.13 -11.81 0.53
C ASP A 103 -0.58 -12.27 -0.85
N ASP A 104 -0.31 -13.56 -0.98
CA ASP A 104 0.40 -14.16 -2.10
C ASP A 104 -0.33 -13.97 -3.43
N GLN A 105 -1.65 -14.23 -3.49
CA GLN A 105 -2.42 -14.25 -4.73
C GLN A 105 -2.49 -12.87 -5.38
N ALA A 106 -2.77 -11.81 -4.60
CA ALA A 106 -2.80 -10.45 -5.13
C ALA A 106 -1.43 -10.03 -5.66
N ALA A 107 -0.34 -10.37 -4.92
CA ALA A 107 1.01 -10.07 -5.37
C ALA A 107 1.38 -10.81 -6.67
N TYR A 108 1.03 -12.10 -6.77
CA TYR A 108 1.31 -12.88 -7.97
C TYR A 108 0.46 -12.42 -9.15
N ALA A 109 -0.84 -12.20 -8.96
CA ALA A 109 -1.72 -11.73 -10.02
C ALA A 109 -1.27 -10.36 -10.56
N LEU A 110 -0.80 -9.45 -9.70
CA LEU A 110 -0.27 -8.16 -10.16
C LEU A 110 0.97 -8.33 -11.06
N MET A 111 1.88 -9.22 -10.66
CA MET A 111 3.08 -9.50 -11.46
C MET A 111 2.79 -10.33 -12.72
N ALA A 112 1.72 -11.15 -12.73
CA ALA A 112 1.36 -12.02 -13.85
C ALA A 112 0.38 -11.38 -14.83
N CYS A 113 -0.32 -10.31 -14.46
CA CYS A 113 -1.36 -9.70 -15.31
C CYS A 113 -0.82 -9.11 -16.63
N GLY A 114 0.50 -8.88 -16.71
CA GLY A 114 1.17 -8.36 -17.91
C GLY A 114 0.78 -6.93 -18.29
N HIS A 115 0.17 -6.19 -17.37
CA HIS A 115 -0.25 -4.82 -17.63
C HIS A 115 0.95 -3.87 -17.56
N PRO A 116 1.20 -3.02 -18.58
CA PRO A 116 2.38 -2.14 -18.61
C PRO A 116 2.48 -1.22 -17.39
N LEU A 117 1.36 -0.65 -16.94
CA LEU A 117 1.32 0.27 -15.81
C LEU A 117 1.63 -0.40 -14.45
N ALA A 118 1.57 -1.74 -14.36
CA ALA A 118 2.02 -2.47 -13.18
C ALA A 118 3.55 -2.32 -12.94
N HIS A 119 4.30 -1.91 -13.95
CA HIS A 119 5.73 -1.59 -13.86
C HIS A 119 6.04 -0.13 -13.55
N GLU A 120 5.02 0.73 -13.55
CA GLU A 120 5.20 2.19 -13.41
C GLU A 120 4.79 2.68 -12.02
N ILE A 121 3.64 2.22 -11.52
CA ILE A 121 3.11 2.64 -10.22
C ILE A 121 3.91 1.93 -9.11
N PRO A 122 4.42 2.65 -8.10
CA PRO A 122 5.08 2.02 -6.95
C PRO A 122 4.18 0.98 -6.27
N VAL A 123 4.74 -0.18 -5.93
CA VAL A 123 4.01 -1.28 -5.29
C VAL A 123 4.69 -1.70 -3.99
N VAL A 124 3.89 -1.87 -2.95
CA VAL A 124 4.32 -2.46 -1.67
C VAL A 124 3.50 -3.71 -1.40
N PHE A 125 4.15 -4.83 -1.15
CA PHE A 125 3.47 -6.06 -0.75
C PHE A 125 3.66 -6.38 0.74
N SER A 126 2.67 -7.06 1.32
CA SER A 126 2.70 -7.57 2.70
C SER A 126 1.93 -8.88 2.80
N GLY A 127 2.30 -9.73 3.75
CA GLY A 127 1.65 -11.03 3.95
C GLY A 127 2.05 -12.07 2.89
N VAL A 128 3.07 -11.82 2.08
CA VAL A 128 3.55 -12.76 1.08
C VAL A 128 4.47 -13.79 1.74
N ASN A 129 4.02 -15.05 1.78
CA ASN A 129 4.74 -16.13 2.45
C ASN A 129 5.92 -16.66 1.63
N TYR A 130 5.72 -16.74 0.32
CA TYR A 130 6.71 -17.31 -0.61
C TYR A 130 6.94 -16.40 -1.81
N PRO A 131 7.65 -15.28 -1.63
CA PRO A 131 7.88 -14.36 -2.73
C PRO A 131 8.65 -15.04 -3.88
N ASN A 132 8.10 -14.96 -5.10
CA ASN A 132 8.81 -15.40 -6.29
C ASN A 132 9.91 -14.39 -6.63
N ILE A 133 11.10 -14.63 -6.11
CA ILE A 133 12.24 -13.72 -6.27
C ILE A 133 12.57 -13.48 -7.75
N SER A 134 12.50 -14.54 -8.59
CA SER A 134 12.81 -14.40 -10.03
C SER A 134 11.82 -13.48 -10.74
N LEU A 135 10.58 -13.46 -10.30
CA LEU A 135 9.55 -12.57 -10.84
C LEU A 135 9.71 -11.16 -10.26
N LEU A 136 9.93 -11.03 -8.96
CA LEU A 136 10.16 -9.74 -8.30
C LEU A 136 11.32 -8.96 -8.91
N LEU A 137 12.40 -9.65 -9.31
CA LEU A 137 13.56 -9.01 -9.95
C LEU A 137 13.24 -8.36 -11.30
N GLN A 138 12.09 -8.67 -11.91
CA GLN A 138 11.63 -8.05 -13.16
C GLN A 138 10.86 -6.74 -12.92
N TYR A 139 10.53 -6.43 -11.65
CA TYR A 139 9.72 -5.29 -11.26
C TYR A 139 10.52 -4.34 -10.35
N PRO A 140 11.19 -3.33 -10.91
CA PRO A 140 12.02 -2.40 -10.12
C PRO A 140 11.20 -1.49 -9.19
N ASN A 141 9.89 -1.39 -9.41
CA ASN A 141 8.94 -0.59 -8.67
C ASN A 141 8.25 -1.34 -7.52
N ILE A 142 8.60 -2.62 -7.30
CA ILE A 142 7.99 -3.46 -6.24
C ILE A 142 8.94 -3.62 -5.07
N THR A 143 8.43 -3.42 -3.87
CA THR A 143 9.09 -3.73 -2.61
C THR A 143 8.09 -4.28 -1.61
N GLY A 144 8.54 -4.84 -0.49
CA GLY A 144 7.62 -5.30 0.54
C GLY A 144 8.27 -6.16 1.60
N TYR A 145 7.42 -6.70 2.45
CA TYR A 145 7.82 -7.58 3.54
C TYR A 145 7.27 -8.99 3.30
N ALA A 146 8.18 -9.97 3.26
CA ALA A 146 7.85 -11.39 3.18
C ALA A 146 7.67 -11.96 4.58
N ASP A 147 6.61 -12.73 4.78
CA ASP A 147 6.30 -13.41 6.04
C ASP A 147 6.43 -14.93 5.84
N THR A 148 7.68 -15.39 5.72
CA THR A 148 7.94 -16.81 5.47
C THR A 148 7.65 -17.63 6.73
N PRO A 149 6.66 -18.54 6.71
CA PRO A 149 6.31 -19.37 7.86
C PRO A 149 7.44 -20.34 8.25
N ASP A 150 7.78 -20.41 9.51
CA ASP A 150 8.70 -21.43 10.03
C ASP A 150 7.92 -22.70 10.41
N TYR A 151 7.63 -23.52 9.40
CA TYR A 151 6.90 -24.77 9.60
C TYR A 151 7.61 -25.75 10.53
N LEU A 152 8.94 -25.83 10.48
CA LEU A 152 9.70 -26.74 11.35
C LEU A 152 9.56 -26.34 12.81
N ARG A 153 9.63 -25.06 13.10
CA ARG A 153 9.43 -24.53 14.45
C ARG A 153 7.98 -24.77 14.91
N THR A 154 7.02 -24.55 14.04
CA THR A 154 5.61 -24.78 14.33
C THR A 154 5.34 -26.26 14.62
N ILE A 155 5.86 -27.17 13.82
CA ILE A 155 5.73 -28.64 14.04
C ILE A 155 6.36 -29.02 15.36
N ARG A 156 7.60 -28.60 15.64
CA ARG A 156 8.27 -28.88 16.91
C ARG A 156 7.49 -28.34 18.12
N MET A 157 6.87 -27.17 17.98
CA MET A 157 6.02 -26.61 19.03
C MET A 157 4.77 -27.46 19.22
N ILE A 158 4.11 -27.91 18.16
CA ILE A 158 2.95 -28.82 18.23
C ILE A 158 3.37 -30.13 18.86
N GLU A 159 4.47 -30.73 18.46
CA GLU A 159 5.01 -31.95 19.08
C GLU A 159 5.27 -31.77 20.57
N SER A 160 5.87 -30.65 20.96
CA SER A 160 6.13 -30.35 22.37
C SER A 160 4.87 -30.16 23.20
N LEU A 161 3.79 -29.67 22.59
CA LEU A 161 2.48 -29.49 23.23
C LEU A 161 1.66 -30.80 23.23
N SER A 162 1.82 -31.66 22.21
CA SER A 162 1.08 -32.92 22.08
C SER A 162 1.78 -34.13 22.66
N LEU A 163 3.02 -34.04 23.15
CA LEU A 163 3.75 -35.09 23.84
C LEU A 163 3.09 -35.59 25.14
N ILE A 164 1.94 -35.04 25.50
CA ILE A 164 1.13 -35.52 26.62
C ILE A 164 0.27 -36.76 26.23
N HIS A 165 0.15 -37.11 24.91
CA HIS A 165 -0.80 -38.14 24.46
C HIS A 165 -0.32 -39.10 23.36
N ILE A 166 0.97 -39.19 23.06
CA ILE A 166 1.50 -40.23 22.19
C ILE A 166 2.44 -41.12 23.01
N SER A 167 1.88 -41.73 24.05
CA SER A 167 2.45 -42.94 24.66
C SER A 167 1.40 -44.03 24.54
N GLU A 168 1.67 -44.94 23.56
CA GLU A 168 0.99 -46.21 23.22
C GLU A 168 -0.18 -46.12 22.28
#